data_b453cbdf1738a0cce27669baa431f0a9
#
_entry.id   b453cbdf1738a0cce27669baa431f0a9
#
_cell.length_a   1.000
_cell.length_b   1.000
_cell.length_c   1.000
_cell.angle_alpha   90.00
_cell.angle_beta   90.00
_cell.angle_gamma   90.00
#
_symmetry.space_group_name_H-M   'P 1'
#
loop_
_entity.id
_entity.type
_entity.pdbx_description
1 polymer ?
#
loop_
_entity_poly.entity_id
_entity_poly.type
_entity_poly.pdbx_seq_one_letter_code
_entity_poly.pdbx_strand_id
1 'polypeptide(L)'
;TLSLGWDNYLFLELTGRQERSSTLKDKSFFYPSANLSFLFSNAFRMPAWWNHGKLRLSYGIVGNAPETYAANIIYEQGSDNGFTWNYVPSSWGNANIRPEKKYEYEIGLESKFLNNRLGFDVSYYNNRVKDQILSTPQPSSSGVKYVLMNVGEVANEGWDISVSATPVLTKNFRWDLTANYGIYRNKVVKLAEGVPYLE
;
A
#
# COMPACT_ATOMS: atom_id res chain seq x y z
N THR A 1 -1.14 1.06 19.52
CA THR A 1 -1.43 -0.35 19.17
C THR A 1 -2.09 -1.04 20.33
N LEU A 2 -3.15 -1.80 20.07
CA LEU A 2 -3.82 -2.69 21.01
C LEU A 2 -3.73 -4.10 20.42
N SER A 3 -3.19 -5.05 21.21
CA SER A 3 -3.08 -6.46 20.80
C SER A 3 -3.86 -7.32 21.78
N LEU A 4 -4.77 -8.11 21.26
CA LEU A 4 -5.62 -9.03 22.00
C LEU A 4 -5.37 -10.45 21.51
N GLY A 5 -5.19 -11.37 22.43
CA GLY A 5 -5.04 -12.79 22.15
C GLY A 5 -6.07 -13.60 22.92
N TRP A 6 -6.71 -14.55 22.26
CA TRP A 6 -7.66 -15.46 22.85
C TRP A 6 -7.21 -16.91 22.63
N ASP A 7 -6.98 -17.62 23.72
CA ASP A 7 -6.76 -19.08 23.79
C ASP A 7 -5.76 -19.65 22.74
N ASN A 8 -4.71 -18.88 22.44
CA ASN A 8 -3.65 -19.21 21.48
C ASN A 8 -4.11 -19.56 20.05
N TYR A 9 -5.35 -19.24 19.68
CA TYR A 9 -5.82 -19.45 18.31
C TYR A 9 -6.40 -18.20 17.64
N LEU A 10 -6.82 -17.18 18.40
CA LEU A 10 -7.37 -15.95 17.84
C LEU A 10 -6.58 -14.74 18.33
N PHE A 11 -6.06 -13.94 17.42
CA PHE A 11 -5.29 -12.73 17.68
C PHE A 11 -5.85 -11.57 16.89
N LEU A 12 -6.13 -10.47 17.57
CA LEU A 12 -6.57 -9.22 16.99
C LEU A 12 -5.57 -8.12 17.34
N GLU A 13 -5.07 -7.43 16.34
CA GLU A 13 -4.25 -6.25 16.51
C GLU A 13 -4.93 -5.04 15.89
N LEU A 14 -5.10 -3.99 16.67
CA LEU A 14 -5.65 -2.71 16.26
C LEU A 14 -4.56 -1.64 16.40
N THR A 15 -4.32 -0.90 15.34
CA THR A 15 -3.36 0.20 15.36
C THR A 15 -4.05 1.49 14.90
N GLY A 16 -3.75 2.57 15.60
CA GLY A 16 -4.13 3.91 15.18
C GLY A 16 -2.89 4.81 15.20
N ARG A 17 -2.63 5.50 14.12
CA ARG A 17 -1.55 6.47 13.99
C ARG A 17 -2.14 7.82 13.62
N GLN A 18 -1.74 8.86 14.32
CA GLN A 18 -2.04 10.24 13.96
C GLN A 18 -0.75 10.93 13.53
N GLU A 19 -0.78 11.56 12.40
CA GLU A 19 0.36 12.28 11.82
C GLU A 19 -0.05 13.70 11.45
N ARG A 20 0.89 14.62 11.55
CA ARG A 20 0.78 16.00 11.05
C ARG A 20 1.95 16.26 10.12
N SER A 21 1.68 16.91 8.98
CA SER A 21 2.71 17.31 8.04
C SER A 21 2.68 18.81 7.84
N SER A 22 3.85 19.44 7.87
CA SER A 22 4.04 20.86 7.51
C SER A 22 3.78 21.15 6.04
N THR A 23 3.75 20.11 5.18
CA THR A 23 3.43 20.23 3.76
C THR A 23 1.94 20.46 3.51
N LEU A 24 1.12 20.29 4.54
CA LEU A 24 -0.31 20.50 4.51
C LEU A 24 -0.70 21.46 5.62
N LYS A 25 -1.23 22.58 5.21
CA LYS A 25 -1.67 23.63 6.14
C LYS A 25 -2.70 23.06 7.14
N ASP A 26 -2.28 22.89 8.40
CA ASP A 26 -3.09 22.50 9.56
C ASP A 26 -3.91 21.20 9.47
N LYS A 27 -3.51 20.26 8.63
CA LYS A 27 -4.23 18.98 8.51
C LYS A 27 -3.48 17.86 9.22
N SER A 28 -4.19 17.17 10.08
CA SER A 28 -3.74 15.93 10.70
C SER A 28 -4.40 14.74 9.99
N PHE A 29 -3.67 13.63 9.92
CA PHE A 29 -4.14 12.37 9.35
C PHE A 29 -4.27 11.34 10.44
N PHE A 30 -5.32 10.56 10.37
CA PHE A 30 -5.50 9.39 11.20
C PHE A 30 -5.52 8.14 10.33
N TYR A 31 -4.66 7.19 10.66
CA TYR A 31 -4.47 5.93 9.95
C TYR A 31 -4.82 4.76 10.85
N PRO A 32 -6.03 4.22 10.77
CA PRO A 32 -6.38 2.99 11.48
C PRO A 32 -5.93 1.77 10.68
N SER A 33 -5.56 0.71 11.41
CA SER A 33 -5.43 -0.63 10.85
C SER A 33 -5.94 -1.67 11.81
N ALA A 34 -6.41 -2.78 11.26
CA ALA A 34 -6.88 -3.94 12.00
C ALA A 34 -6.33 -5.21 11.35
N ASN A 35 -5.70 -6.08 12.14
CA ASN A 35 -5.18 -7.36 11.71
C ASN A 35 -5.80 -8.46 12.58
N LEU A 36 -6.41 -9.45 11.94
CA LEU A 36 -6.96 -10.63 12.59
C LEU A 36 -6.20 -11.86 12.11
N SER A 37 -5.72 -12.66 13.06
CA SER A 37 -5.09 -13.94 12.81
C SER A 37 -5.86 -15.04 13.53
N PHE A 38 -6.31 -16.05 12.78
CA PHE A 38 -7.04 -17.20 13.31
C PHE A 38 -6.27 -18.48 12.99
N LEU A 39 -5.68 -19.09 14.04
CA LEU A 39 -5.01 -20.38 13.95
C LEU A 39 -6.04 -21.50 14.13
N PHE A 40 -6.73 -21.84 13.05
CA PHE A 40 -7.77 -22.85 13.12
C PHE A 40 -7.24 -24.26 13.42
N SER A 41 -5.94 -24.51 13.17
CA SER A 41 -5.28 -25.75 13.60
C SER A 41 -5.20 -25.90 15.13
N ASN A 42 -5.24 -24.78 15.87
CA ASN A 42 -5.24 -24.81 17.32
C ASN A 42 -6.68 -24.85 17.89
N ALA A 43 -7.63 -24.25 17.15
CA ALA A 43 -9.03 -24.20 17.54
C ALA A 43 -9.77 -25.53 17.31
N PHE A 44 -9.38 -26.26 16.27
CA PHE A 44 -10.03 -27.49 15.85
C PHE A 44 -9.07 -28.69 15.88
N ARG A 45 -9.61 -29.88 16.10
CA ARG A 45 -8.84 -31.13 15.96
C ARG A 45 -8.62 -31.41 14.49
N MET A 46 -7.37 -31.22 14.05
CA MET A 46 -6.96 -31.47 12.67
C MET A 46 -6.50 -32.93 12.49
N PRO A 47 -6.63 -33.50 11.28
CA PRO A 47 -5.99 -34.78 10.95
C PRO A 47 -4.47 -34.70 11.14
N ALA A 48 -3.84 -35.82 11.50
CA ALA A 48 -2.39 -35.87 11.81
C ALA A 48 -1.47 -35.40 10.66
N TRP A 49 -1.95 -35.46 9.42
CA TRP A 49 -1.22 -34.97 8.24
C TRP A 49 -1.31 -33.46 8.03
N TRP A 50 -2.22 -32.75 8.71
CA TRP A 50 -2.37 -31.29 8.65
C TRP A 50 -1.86 -30.65 9.95
N ASN A 51 -0.64 -30.11 9.90
CA ASN A 51 0.08 -29.71 11.11
C ASN A 51 -0.17 -28.24 11.51
N HIS A 52 -0.47 -27.38 10.54
CA HIS A 52 -0.68 -25.96 10.78
C HIS A 52 -1.71 -25.39 9.82
N GLY A 53 -2.57 -24.53 10.33
CA GLY A 53 -3.54 -23.78 9.54
C GLY A 53 -3.83 -22.44 10.18
N LYS A 54 -3.62 -21.37 9.42
CA LYS A 54 -3.79 -20.00 9.87
C LYS A 54 -4.47 -19.16 8.79
N LEU A 55 -5.56 -18.49 9.15
CA LEU A 55 -6.22 -17.49 8.35
C LEU A 55 -5.78 -16.09 8.83
N ARG A 56 -5.43 -15.23 7.90
CA ARG A 56 -5.08 -13.82 8.16
C ARG A 56 -6.09 -12.93 7.44
N LEU A 57 -6.57 -11.92 8.14
CA LEU A 57 -7.38 -10.86 7.57
C LEU A 57 -6.77 -9.53 8.01
N SER A 58 -6.47 -8.66 7.07
CA SER A 58 -5.99 -7.33 7.39
C SER A 58 -6.75 -6.26 6.63
N TYR A 59 -6.94 -5.14 7.30
CA TYR A 59 -7.47 -3.92 6.74
C TYR A 59 -6.69 -2.73 7.28
N GLY A 60 -6.29 -1.83 6.39
CA GLY A 60 -5.55 -0.64 6.79
C GLY A 60 -5.82 0.55 5.89
N ILE A 61 -5.66 1.73 6.47
CA ILE A 61 -5.64 2.99 5.75
C ILE A 61 -4.26 3.61 5.95
N VAL A 62 -3.61 3.98 4.84
CA VAL A 62 -2.33 4.68 4.84
C VAL A 62 -2.49 5.95 4.05
N GLY A 63 -1.95 7.06 4.56
CA GLY A 63 -1.89 8.30 3.83
C GLY A 63 -0.47 8.64 3.41
N ASN A 64 -0.35 9.38 2.32
CA ASN A 64 0.90 9.94 1.87
C ASN A 64 0.75 11.46 1.78
N ALA A 65 1.62 12.19 2.48
CA ALA A 65 1.63 13.64 2.43
C ALA A 65 2.22 14.10 1.08
N PRO A 66 1.75 15.23 0.53
CA PRO A 66 2.36 15.80 -0.66
C PRO A 66 3.81 16.24 -0.37
N GLU A 67 4.59 16.39 -1.42
CA GLU A 67 5.96 16.91 -1.34
C GLU A 67 6.00 18.32 -0.73
N THR A 68 7.19 18.72 -0.28
CA THR A 68 7.43 20.06 0.27
C THR A 68 7.07 21.09 -0.79
N TYR A 69 6.36 22.13 -0.36
CA TYR A 69 5.85 23.24 -1.21
C TYR A 69 4.80 22.84 -2.26
N ALA A 70 4.31 21.62 -2.31
CA ALA A 70 3.26 21.22 -3.23
C ALA A 70 1.96 22.04 -3.12
N ALA A 71 1.73 22.66 -1.95
CA ALA A 71 0.59 23.57 -1.73
C ALA A 71 0.87 25.02 -2.16
N ASN A 72 2.10 25.36 -2.54
CA ASN A 72 2.52 26.75 -2.78
C ASN A 72 2.89 26.97 -4.26
N ILE A 73 2.68 28.19 -4.72
CA ILE A 73 3.29 28.69 -5.96
C ILE A 73 4.59 29.36 -5.53
N ILE A 74 5.72 28.76 -5.90
CA ILE A 74 7.06 29.28 -5.62
C ILE A 74 7.71 29.70 -6.93
N TYR A 75 8.43 30.83 -6.90
CA TYR A 75 9.27 31.23 -8.00
C TYR A 75 10.61 30.50 -7.92
N GLU A 76 11.10 30.06 -9.06
CA GLU A 76 12.45 29.55 -9.19
C GLU A 76 13.43 30.67 -9.50
N GLN A 77 14.68 30.49 -9.12
CA GLN A 77 15.72 31.48 -9.31
C GLN A 77 16.73 30.98 -10.34
N GLY A 78 16.94 31.77 -11.37
CA GLY A 78 17.99 31.60 -12.35
C GLY A 78 19.13 32.57 -12.09
N SER A 79 20.37 32.23 -12.51
CA SER A 79 21.53 33.13 -12.48
C SER A 79 22.35 32.92 -13.73
N ASP A 80 22.74 34.02 -14.38
CA ASP A 80 23.66 34.04 -15.51
C ASP A 80 24.52 35.30 -15.47
N ASN A 81 25.81 35.18 -15.70
CA ASN A 81 26.79 36.27 -15.70
C ASN A 81 26.69 37.25 -14.53
N GLY A 82 26.38 36.70 -13.31
CA GLY A 82 26.23 37.51 -12.09
C GLY A 82 24.89 38.19 -11.90
N PHE A 83 23.97 38.07 -12.84
CA PHE A 83 22.59 38.55 -12.71
C PHE A 83 21.70 37.42 -12.26
N THR A 84 20.87 37.73 -11.26
CA THR A 84 19.89 36.77 -10.72
C THR A 84 18.49 37.26 -11.08
N TRP A 85 17.65 36.33 -11.53
CA TRP A 85 16.24 36.62 -11.82
C TRP A 85 15.34 35.53 -11.26
N ASN A 86 14.11 35.89 -10.98
CA ASN A 86 13.07 34.96 -10.61
C ASN A 86 12.18 34.66 -11.81
N TYR A 87 11.82 33.38 -11.97
CA TYR A 87 10.89 32.97 -13.03
C TYR A 87 9.79 32.06 -12.48
N VAL A 88 8.69 32.05 -13.21
CA VAL A 88 7.55 31.18 -12.91
C VAL A 88 7.91 29.76 -13.34
N PRO A 89 7.87 28.78 -12.44
CA PRO A 89 8.15 27.39 -12.79
C PRO A 89 7.09 26.85 -13.75
N SER A 90 7.45 25.80 -14.48
CA SER A 90 6.52 25.13 -15.40
C SER A 90 5.38 24.39 -14.69
N SER A 91 5.57 24.08 -13.41
CA SER A 91 4.58 23.39 -12.58
C SER A 91 4.21 24.22 -11.35
N TRP A 92 2.93 24.39 -11.11
CA TRP A 92 2.41 25.08 -9.94
C TRP A 92 1.90 24.13 -8.89
N GLY A 93 2.16 24.49 -7.63
CA GLY A 93 1.50 23.87 -6.48
C GLY A 93 0.02 24.24 -6.38
N ASN A 94 -0.70 23.55 -5.52
CA ASN A 94 -2.13 23.76 -5.31
C ASN A 94 -2.43 23.90 -3.81
N ALA A 95 -2.88 25.08 -3.41
CA ALA A 95 -3.22 25.36 -2.00
C ALA A 95 -4.32 24.45 -1.43
N ASN A 96 -5.12 23.82 -2.30
CA ASN A 96 -6.19 22.90 -1.92
C ASN A 96 -5.75 21.43 -1.97
N ILE A 97 -4.45 21.15 -2.14
CA ILE A 97 -3.96 19.79 -2.22
C ILE A 97 -4.25 19.02 -0.94
N ARG A 98 -4.70 17.79 -1.12
CA ARG A 98 -5.04 16.87 -0.03
C ARG A 98 -4.07 15.70 -0.04
N PRO A 99 -3.85 15.03 1.11
CA PRO A 99 -3.06 13.81 1.14
C PRO A 99 -3.74 12.70 0.35
N GLU A 100 -2.92 11.91 -0.30
CA GLU A 100 -3.35 10.64 -0.87
C GLU A 100 -3.78 9.68 0.24
N LYS A 101 -4.76 8.84 -0.04
CA LYS A 101 -5.23 7.80 0.88
C LYS A 101 -5.24 6.46 0.17
N LYS A 102 -4.48 5.52 0.71
CA LYS A 102 -4.49 4.12 0.30
C LYS A 102 -5.32 3.32 1.28
N TYR A 103 -6.33 2.66 0.78
CA TYR A 103 -7.17 1.68 1.50
C TYR A 103 -6.74 0.31 1.05
N GLU A 104 -6.41 -0.57 1.97
CA GLU A 104 -5.94 -1.91 1.65
C GLU A 104 -6.64 -2.95 2.49
N TYR A 105 -7.05 -4.06 1.88
CA TYR A 105 -7.44 -5.27 2.58
C TYR A 105 -6.70 -6.47 1.99
N GLU A 106 -6.35 -7.39 2.87
CA GLU A 106 -5.67 -8.63 2.53
C GLU A 106 -6.34 -9.81 3.24
N ILE A 107 -6.44 -10.92 2.53
CA ILE A 107 -6.85 -12.21 3.07
C ILE A 107 -5.74 -13.18 2.75
N GLY A 108 -5.17 -13.82 3.77
CA GLY A 108 -4.09 -14.80 3.63
C GLY A 108 -4.43 -16.12 4.30
N LEU A 109 -4.05 -17.20 3.68
CA LEU A 109 -4.16 -18.56 4.20
C LEU A 109 -2.80 -19.23 4.20
N GLU A 110 -2.32 -19.59 5.38
CA GLU A 110 -1.10 -20.38 5.57
C GLU A 110 -1.48 -21.79 6.05
N SER A 111 -0.90 -22.79 5.44
CA SER A 111 -1.09 -24.19 5.86
C SER A 111 0.18 -25.00 5.70
N LYS A 112 0.42 -25.94 6.65
CA LYS A 112 1.53 -26.88 6.60
C LYS A 112 1.04 -28.30 6.81
N PHE A 113 1.61 -29.22 6.08
CA PHE A 113 1.20 -30.60 5.97
C PHE A 113 2.38 -31.56 6.10
N LEU A 114 2.09 -32.84 6.39
CA LEU A 114 3.04 -33.95 6.37
C LEU A 114 4.26 -33.68 7.27
N ASN A 115 4.04 -33.34 8.54
CA ASN A 115 5.08 -32.96 9.49
C ASN A 115 5.89 -31.75 9.02
N ASN A 116 5.19 -30.73 8.50
CA ASN A 116 5.76 -29.48 7.94
C ASN A 116 6.65 -29.69 6.70
N ARG A 117 6.53 -30.84 6.00
CA ARG A 117 7.29 -31.09 4.77
C ARG A 117 6.68 -30.43 3.54
N LEU A 118 5.43 -30.02 3.61
CA LEU A 118 4.74 -29.28 2.56
C LEU A 118 4.05 -28.07 3.18
N GLY A 119 4.30 -26.89 2.65
CA GLY A 119 3.70 -25.65 3.11
C GLY A 119 3.11 -24.85 1.94
N PHE A 120 2.00 -24.17 2.21
CA PHE A 120 1.38 -23.18 1.32
C PHE A 120 1.17 -21.89 2.09
N ASP A 121 1.44 -20.78 1.44
CA ASP A 121 1.00 -19.45 1.86
C ASP A 121 0.39 -18.76 0.66
N VAL A 122 -0.88 -18.41 0.73
CA VAL A 122 -1.61 -17.75 -0.35
C VAL A 122 -2.26 -16.50 0.22
N SER A 123 -1.95 -15.36 -0.36
CA SER A 123 -2.56 -14.08 -0.01
C SER A 123 -3.24 -13.47 -1.23
N TYR A 124 -4.41 -12.92 -1.01
CA TYR A 124 -5.08 -12.00 -1.93
C TYR A 124 -5.13 -10.62 -1.30
N TYR A 125 -4.72 -9.62 -2.06
CA TYR A 125 -4.81 -8.24 -1.64
C TYR A 125 -5.55 -7.39 -2.67
N ASN A 126 -6.24 -6.36 -2.16
CA ASN A 126 -6.80 -5.30 -2.98
C ASN A 126 -6.56 -3.97 -2.28
N ASN A 127 -5.97 -3.05 -3.00
CA ASN A 127 -5.79 -1.70 -2.50
C ASN A 127 -6.33 -0.66 -3.49
N ARG A 128 -6.79 0.46 -2.93
CA ARG A 128 -7.27 1.61 -3.68
C ARG A 128 -6.59 2.86 -3.18
N VAL A 129 -5.90 3.54 -4.09
CA VAL A 129 -5.33 4.86 -3.83
C VAL A 129 -6.33 5.90 -4.32
N LYS A 130 -6.82 6.71 -3.40
CA LYS A 130 -7.72 7.84 -3.67
C LYS A 130 -7.00 9.16 -3.49
N ASP A 131 -7.51 10.20 -4.17
CA ASP A 131 -6.92 11.53 -4.14
C ASP A 131 -5.44 11.54 -4.55
N GLN A 132 -5.04 10.68 -5.51
CA GLN A 132 -3.67 10.61 -6.00
C GLN A 132 -3.20 11.97 -6.52
N ILE A 133 -2.00 12.39 -6.13
CA ILE A 133 -1.42 13.68 -6.48
C ILE A 133 -0.63 13.53 -7.78
N LEU A 134 -1.11 14.16 -8.83
CA LEU A 134 -0.47 14.12 -10.15
C LEU A 134 -0.31 15.52 -10.73
N SER A 135 0.73 15.71 -11.55
CA SER A 135 0.91 16.88 -12.40
C SER A 135 -0.07 16.82 -13.56
N THR A 136 -1.03 17.72 -13.58
CA THR A 136 -2.09 17.77 -14.59
C THR A 136 -1.77 18.84 -15.61
N PRO A 137 -1.73 18.52 -16.92
CA PRO A 137 -1.46 19.51 -17.96
C PRO A 137 -2.54 20.59 -17.99
N GLN A 138 -2.12 21.83 -18.25
CA GLN A 138 -3.00 22.98 -18.31
C GLN A 138 -2.97 23.59 -19.73
N PRO A 139 -4.04 24.26 -20.15
CA PRO A 139 -4.04 25.02 -21.39
C PRO A 139 -2.92 26.07 -21.41
N SER A 140 -2.26 26.26 -22.55
CA SER A 140 -1.15 27.20 -22.69
C SER A 140 -1.51 28.64 -22.31
N SER A 141 -2.80 28.99 -22.39
CA SER A 141 -3.34 30.30 -21.97
C SER A 141 -3.29 30.54 -20.48
N SER A 142 -3.11 29.49 -19.64
CA SER A 142 -3.01 29.62 -18.19
C SER A 142 -1.68 30.19 -17.70
N GLY A 143 -0.66 30.23 -18.57
CA GLY A 143 0.70 30.67 -18.23
C GLY A 143 1.55 29.60 -17.51
N VAL A 144 1.01 28.40 -17.27
CA VAL A 144 1.74 27.25 -16.69
C VAL A 144 1.47 26.00 -17.49
N LYS A 145 2.42 25.07 -17.48
CA LYS A 145 2.27 23.80 -18.19
C LYS A 145 1.51 22.77 -17.34
N TYR A 146 1.74 22.76 -16.03
CA TYR A 146 1.20 21.76 -15.12
C TYR A 146 0.73 22.39 -13.81
N VAL A 147 -0.30 21.79 -13.22
CA VAL A 147 -0.74 22.09 -11.86
C VAL A 147 -0.86 20.78 -11.08
N LEU A 148 -0.36 20.76 -9.85
CA LEU A 148 -0.56 19.61 -8.95
C LEU A 148 -2.01 19.54 -8.52
N MET A 149 -2.65 18.39 -8.75
CA MET A 149 -4.04 18.15 -8.42
C MET A 149 -4.22 16.76 -7.81
N ASN A 150 -5.21 16.65 -6.92
CA ASN A 150 -5.67 15.33 -6.49
C ASN A 150 -6.58 14.75 -7.58
N VAL A 151 -6.01 13.96 -8.45
CA VAL A 151 -6.69 13.45 -9.64
C VAL A 151 -6.68 11.92 -9.61
N GLY A 152 -7.86 11.36 -9.64
CA GLY A 152 -8.01 9.95 -9.91
C GLY A 152 -8.05 9.03 -8.71
N GLU A 153 -8.49 7.84 -9.03
CA GLU A 153 -8.49 6.67 -8.17
C GLU A 153 -7.84 5.53 -8.92
N VAL A 154 -6.86 4.89 -8.31
CA VAL A 154 -6.17 3.72 -8.84
C VAL A 154 -6.46 2.53 -7.92
N ALA A 155 -6.84 1.41 -8.52
CA ALA A 155 -7.03 0.15 -7.84
C ALA A 155 -5.93 -0.84 -8.25
N ASN A 156 -5.37 -1.53 -7.26
CA ASN A 156 -4.42 -2.61 -7.45
C ASN A 156 -4.94 -3.83 -6.73
N GLU A 157 -4.96 -4.95 -7.41
CA GLU A 157 -5.35 -6.23 -6.85
C GLU A 157 -4.35 -7.31 -7.27
N GLY A 158 -4.13 -8.29 -6.42
CA GLY A 158 -3.20 -9.34 -6.73
C GLY A 158 -3.28 -10.55 -5.82
N TRP A 159 -2.54 -11.57 -6.22
CA TRP A 159 -2.33 -12.80 -5.50
C TRP A 159 -0.85 -13.04 -5.32
N ASP A 160 -0.46 -13.41 -4.10
CA ASP A 160 0.86 -13.90 -3.78
C ASP A 160 0.74 -15.34 -3.28
N ILE A 161 1.46 -16.23 -3.93
CA ILE A 161 1.42 -17.66 -3.65
C ILE A 161 2.84 -18.12 -3.38
N SER A 162 3.06 -18.73 -2.22
CA SER A 162 4.31 -19.37 -1.84
C SER A 162 4.06 -20.84 -1.54
N VAL A 163 4.87 -21.71 -2.13
CA VAL A 163 4.84 -23.14 -1.88
C VAL A 163 6.21 -23.57 -1.41
N SER A 164 6.28 -24.25 -0.29
CA SER A 164 7.52 -24.83 0.26
C SER A 164 7.38 -26.35 0.37
N ALA A 165 8.42 -27.07 0.04
CA ALA A 165 8.47 -28.52 0.15
C ALA A 165 9.83 -29.00 0.63
N THR A 166 9.84 -30.04 1.45
CA THR A 166 11.05 -30.81 1.84
C THR A 166 10.89 -32.25 1.30
N PRO A 167 11.15 -32.48 -0.02
CA PRO A 167 10.94 -33.78 -0.64
C PRO A 167 11.79 -34.87 0.00
N VAL A 168 13.04 -34.53 0.35
CA VAL A 168 13.99 -35.48 0.93
C VAL A 168 14.45 -34.97 2.30
N LEU A 169 14.23 -35.81 3.31
CA LEU A 169 14.69 -35.57 4.67
C LEU A 169 15.22 -36.88 5.24
N THR A 170 16.54 -37.00 5.36
CA THR A 170 17.24 -38.12 5.96
C THR A 170 18.12 -37.65 7.14
N LYS A 171 18.79 -38.56 7.83
CA LYS A 171 19.72 -38.17 8.93
C LYS A 171 20.85 -37.27 8.47
N ASN A 172 21.32 -37.41 7.22
CA ASN A 172 22.51 -36.74 6.72
C ASN A 172 22.24 -35.80 5.55
N PHE A 173 21.00 -35.75 5.05
CA PHE A 173 20.67 -34.96 3.86
C PHE A 173 19.26 -34.40 3.97
N ARG A 174 19.13 -33.10 3.71
CA ARG A 174 17.87 -32.37 3.62
C ARG A 174 17.84 -31.57 2.34
N TRP A 175 16.72 -31.65 1.62
CA TRP A 175 16.48 -30.87 0.42
C TRP A 175 15.19 -30.07 0.58
N ASP A 176 15.34 -28.75 0.59
CA ASP A 176 14.22 -27.81 0.68
C ASP A 176 14.05 -27.09 -0.66
N LEU A 177 12.82 -27.00 -1.12
CA LEU A 177 12.39 -26.25 -2.29
C LEU A 177 11.39 -25.19 -1.88
N THR A 178 11.51 -23.99 -2.47
CA THR A 178 10.52 -22.93 -2.33
C THR A 178 10.24 -22.33 -3.69
N ALA A 179 8.97 -22.16 -4.02
CA ALA A 179 8.50 -21.50 -5.23
C ALA A 179 7.56 -20.36 -4.83
N ASN A 180 7.80 -19.18 -5.38
CA ASN A 180 6.96 -18.00 -5.18
C ASN A 180 6.38 -17.56 -6.51
N TYR A 181 5.10 -17.25 -6.52
CA TYR A 181 4.40 -16.76 -7.70
C TYR A 181 3.53 -15.58 -7.28
N GLY A 182 3.70 -14.45 -7.96
CA GLY A 182 2.89 -13.25 -7.77
C GLY A 182 2.22 -12.84 -9.08
N ILE A 183 0.95 -12.49 -9.01
CA ILE A 183 0.20 -11.89 -10.10
C ILE A 183 -0.52 -10.66 -9.59
N TYR A 184 -0.43 -9.57 -10.35
CA TYR A 184 -1.10 -8.33 -9.97
C TYR A 184 -1.72 -7.65 -11.18
N ARG A 185 -2.75 -6.86 -10.91
CA ARG A 185 -3.42 -6.03 -11.89
C ARG A 185 -3.60 -4.63 -11.33
N ASN A 186 -3.18 -3.65 -12.13
CA ASN A 186 -3.40 -2.23 -11.83
C ASN A 186 -4.48 -1.69 -12.76
N LYS A 187 -5.38 -0.87 -12.23
CA LYS A 187 -6.46 -0.24 -12.99
C LYS A 187 -6.67 1.18 -12.51
N VAL A 188 -6.65 2.12 -13.45
CA VAL A 188 -7.16 3.46 -13.21
C VAL A 188 -8.70 3.36 -13.19
N VAL A 189 -9.29 3.66 -12.04
CA VAL A 189 -10.75 3.55 -11.81
C VAL A 189 -11.44 4.84 -12.24
N LYS A 190 -10.86 5.97 -11.89
CA LYS A 190 -11.43 7.29 -12.16
C LYS A 190 -10.31 8.32 -12.30
N LEU A 191 -10.44 9.20 -13.28
CA LEU A 191 -9.69 10.44 -13.38
C LEU A 191 -10.55 11.61 -12.90
N ALA A 192 -9.93 12.72 -12.53
CA ALA A 192 -10.67 13.93 -12.17
C ALA A 192 -11.44 14.48 -13.38
N GLU A 193 -12.52 15.21 -13.12
CA GLU A 193 -13.22 15.93 -14.18
C GLU A 193 -12.28 16.88 -14.93
N GLY A 194 -12.31 16.84 -16.25
CA GLY A 194 -11.45 17.67 -17.12
C GLY A 194 -10.06 17.08 -17.44
N VAL A 195 -9.73 15.87 -16.93
CA VAL A 195 -8.48 15.17 -17.27
C VAL A 195 -8.83 13.94 -18.12
N PRO A 196 -8.81 14.05 -19.46
CA PRO A 196 -9.25 12.95 -20.33
C PRO A 196 -8.23 11.81 -20.43
N TYR A 197 -6.95 12.07 -20.17
CA TYR A 197 -5.86 11.07 -20.22
C TYR A 197 -4.69 11.51 -19.33
N LEU A 198 -3.84 10.58 -19.00
CA LEU A 198 -2.51 10.79 -18.40
C LEU A 198 -1.47 10.40 -19.45
N GLU A 199 -0.48 11.27 -19.65
CA GLU A 199 0.69 10.97 -20.49
C GLU A 199 1.74 10.17 -19.70
#